data_d80e71a886d44b5aeb6d5855f52f7cf9
#
_entry.id   d80e71a886d44b5aeb6d5855f52f7cf9
#
_cell.length_a   1.000
_cell.length_b   1.000
_cell.length_c   1.000
_cell.angle_alpha   90.00
_cell.angle_beta   90.00
_cell.angle_gamma   90.00
#
_symmetry.space_group_name_H-M   'P 1'
#
loop_
_entity.id
_entity.type
_entity.pdbx_description
1 polymer ?
#
loop_
_entity_poly.entity_id
_entity_poly.type
_entity_poly.pdbx_seq_one_letter_code
_entity_poly.pdbx_strand_id
1 'polypeptide(L)'
;GVTGSTGVTGNTGPTGSIGPTGETGPTGSTGVTGNIGPTGSTGLTGSTGPTGETGATGATGVSTTATYAFANNTSGSVISVLLGGTNIPLPNNQNIGPGITVSGGNTVFTVANAGNYYIAYTINLTAGLLVSSRITVNSSPLAGTINAPTVATGSFSATIIANLPAGAAVSLQLFGVVALATLSTATPGATLTIIRLS
;
A
#
# COMPACT_ATOMS: atom_id res chain seq x y z
N GLY A 1 0.08 5.10 -16.18
CA GLY A 1 0.21 5.41 -14.75
C GLY A 1 1.30 6.46 -14.56
N VAL A 2 1.01 7.52 -13.82
CA VAL A 2 1.98 8.58 -13.52
C VAL A 2 2.97 8.03 -12.51
N THR A 3 4.25 7.95 -12.87
CA THR A 3 5.33 7.63 -11.92
C THR A 3 5.36 8.74 -10.87
N GLY A 4 5.33 8.38 -9.58
CA GLY A 4 5.48 9.34 -8.49
C GLY A 4 6.75 10.16 -8.69
N SER A 5 6.72 11.45 -8.33
CA SER A 5 7.89 12.32 -8.43
C SER A 5 9.03 11.78 -7.58
N THR A 6 10.25 11.81 -8.12
CA THR A 6 11.46 11.50 -7.36
C THR A 6 11.54 12.41 -6.14
N GLY A 7 11.80 11.84 -4.96
CA GLY A 7 12.00 12.62 -3.73
C GLY A 7 13.09 13.67 -3.93
N VAL A 8 12.97 14.83 -3.26
CA VAL A 8 13.96 15.89 -3.32
C VAL A 8 15.31 15.39 -2.76
N THR A 9 16.40 15.79 -3.40
CA THR A 9 17.76 15.52 -2.92
C THR A 9 17.93 16.10 -1.50
N GLY A 10 18.48 15.33 -0.57
CA GLY A 10 18.77 15.80 0.78
C GLY A 10 19.70 17.02 0.75
N ASN A 11 19.53 17.91 1.72
CA ASN A 11 20.38 19.09 1.85
C ASN A 11 21.85 18.68 2.08
N THR A 12 22.76 19.46 1.51
CA THR A 12 24.20 19.33 1.80
C THR A 12 24.44 19.54 3.30
N GLY A 13 25.21 18.68 3.93
CA GLY A 13 25.58 18.79 5.34
C GLY A 13 26.28 20.13 5.60
N PRO A 14 26.21 20.65 6.84
CA PRO A 14 26.90 21.88 7.21
C PRO A 14 28.41 21.71 7.05
N THR A 15 29.07 22.80 6.67
CA THR A 15 30.54 22.87 6.62
C THR A 15 31.12 22.61 8.01
N GLY A 16 32.13 21.74 8.10
CA GLY A 16 32.82 21.48 9.38
C GLY A 16 33.34 22.77 10.03
N SER A 17 33.32 22.82 11.36
CA SER A 17 33.84 23.94 12.11
C SER A 17 35.34 24.07 11.90
N ILE A 18 35.82 25.34 11.89
CA ILE A 18 37.27 25.66 11.86
C ILE A 18 37.91 25.05 13.10
N GLY A 19 39.05 24.35 12.93
CA GLY A 19 39.80 23.79 14.03
C GLY A 19 40.29 24.89 15.00
N PRO A 20 40.51 24.57 16.26
CA PRO A 20 41.02 25.53 17.25
C PRO A 20 42.39 26.08 16.83
N THR A 21 42.61 27.35 17.11
CA THR A 21 43.92 28.00 16.92
C THR A 21 44.96 27.28 17.79
N GLY A 22 46.10 26.93 17.22
CA GLY A 22 47.20 26.32 17.98
C GLY A 22 47.62 27.17 19.17
N GLU A 23 47.97 26.52 20.27
CA GLU A 23 48.45 27.21 21.46
C GLU A 23 49.75 27.99 21.17
N THR A 24 49.85 29.18 21.77
CA THR A 24 51.06 29.99 21.72
C THR A 24 52.21 29.25 22.44
N GLY A 25 53.35 29.09 21.79
CA GLY A 25 54.47 28.39 22.37
C GLY A 25 54.94 29.07 23.66
N PRO A 26 55.51 28.32 24.60
CA PRO A 26 56.01 28.87 25.89
C PRO A 26 57.00 29.96 25.65
N THR A 27 56.88 31.04 26.41
CA THR A 27 57.87 32.16 26.45
C THR A 27 59.22 31.59 26.87
N GLY A 28 60.23 31.80 26.05
CA GLY A 28 61.58 31.39 26.38
C GLY A 28 62.07 32.03 27.71
N SER A 29 62.77 31.22 28.50
CA SER A 29 63.36 31.69 29.77
C SER A 29 64.25 32.88 29.54
N THR A 30 64.12 33.92 30.40
CA THR A 30 64.90 35.11 30.35
C THR A 30 66.39 34.77 30.67
N GLY A 31 67.23 34.88 29.66
CA GLY A 31 68.65 34.69 29.85
C GLY A 31 69.25 35.81 30.73
N VAL A 32 70.27 35.47 31.52
CA VAL A 32 70.96 36.40 32.38
C VAL A 32 71.59 37.48 31.50
N THR A 33 71.04 38.69 31.55
CA THR A 33 71.51 39.92 30.90
C THR A 33 72.01 39.77 29.47
N GLY A 34 71.18 39.20 28.64
CA GLY A 34 71.35 39.04 27.17
C GLY A 34 70.14 39.57 26.42
N ASN A 35 70.29 39.90 25.16
CA ASN A 35 69.25 40.41 24.30
C ASN A 35 68.00 39.51 24.38
N ILE A 36 66.81 40.13 24.38
CA ILE A 36 65.54 39.47 24.31
C ILE A 36 65.58 38.56 23.10
N GLY A 37 65.43 37.26 23.31
CA GLY A 37 65.35 36.31 22.22
C GLY A 37 64.18 36.61 21.27
N PRO A 38 64.27 36.20 20.00
CA PRO A 38 63.17 36.43 19.04
C PRO A 38 61.91 35.78 19.55
N THR A 39 60.80 36.50 19.43
CA THR A 39 59.46 35.97 19.73
C THR A 39 59.25 34.68 18.91
N GLY A 40 58.82 33.61 19.57
CA GLY A 40 58.50 32.36 18.88
C GLY A 40 57.51 32.58 17.75
N SER A 41 57.69 31.87 16.63
CA SER A 41 56.79 31.98 15.49
C SER A 41 55.38 31.56 15.91
N THR A 42 54.40 32.33 15.48
CA THR A 42 52.98 31.97 15.67
C THR A 42 52.72 30.57 15.11
N GLY A 43 52.05 29.70 15.87
CA GLY A 43 51.67 28.37 15.41
C GLY A 43 50.85 28.45 14.11
N LEU A 44 51.00 27.45 13.24
CA LEU A 44 50.24 27.37 12.01
C LEU A 44 48.73 27.23 12.32
N THR A 45 47.92 27.93 11.54
CA THR A 45 46.48 27.79 11.61
C THR A 45 46.12 26.33 11.31
N GLY A 46 45.28 25.72 12.13
CA GLY A 46 44.79 24.37 11.89
C GLY A 46 44.09 24.25 10.52
N SER A 47 44.24 23.13 9.86
CA SER A 47 43.57 22.87 8.59
C SER A 47 42.05 22.89 8.76
N THR A 48 41.34 23.41 7.76
CA THR A 48 39.88 23.35 7.70
C THR A 48 39.43 21.88 7.75
N GLY A 49 38.43 21.57 8.56
CA GLY A 49 37.84 20.23 8.62
C GLY A 49 37.25 19.79 7.24
N PRO A 50 37.14 18.53 7.01
CA PRO A 50 36.54 18.02 5.77
C PRO A 50 35.08 18.48 5.64
N THR A 51 34.64 18.69 4.40
CA THR A 51 33.23 18.97 4.12
C THR A 51 32.37 17.76 4.57
N GLY A 52 31.24 18.04 5.23
CA GLY A 52 30.30 17.00 5.63
C GLY A 52 29.82 16.17 4.42
N GLU A 53 29.48 14.92 4.64
CA GLU A 53 28.95 14.05 3.60
C GLU A 53 27.59 14.58 3.10
N THR A 54 27.33 14.34 1.81
CA THR A 54 26.02 14.65 1.22
C THR A 54 24.95 13.80 1.89
N GLY A 55 23.83 14.40 2.28
CA GLY A 55 22.70 13.68 2.87
C GLY A 55 22.20 12.57 1.94
N ALA A 56 21.66 11.49 2.51
CA ALA A 56 21.08 10.40 1.76
C ALA A 56 19.93 10.87 0.86
N THR A 57 19.84 10.32 -0.33
CA THR A 57 18.70 10.55 -1.24
C THR A 57 17.41 10.13 -0.55
N GLY A 58 16.36 10.95 -0.62
CA GLY A 58 15.05 10.62 -0.08
C GLY A 58 14.50 9.33 -0.71
N ALA A 59 13.73 8.58 0.06
CA ALA A 59 13.08 7.36 -0.45
C ALA A 59 12.10 7.71 -1.58
N THR A 60 12.07 6.88 -2.62
CA THR A 60 11.08 7.02 -3.69
C THR A 60 9.68 6.79 -3.13
N GLY A 61 8.75 7.69 -3.42
CA GLY A 61 7.36 7.55 -3.01
C GLY A 61 6.77 6.26 -3.59
N VAL A 62 6.10 5.47 -2.74
CA VAL A 62 5.36 4.28 -3.20
C VAL A 62 3.99 4.69 -3.74
N SER A 63 3.63 4.20 -4.93
CA SER A 63 2.28 4.37 -5.46
C SER A 63 1.33 3.42 -4.75
N THR A 64 0.36 3.93 -4.02
CA THR A 64 -0.65 3.12 -3.34
C THR A 64 -1.55 2.38 -4.33
N THR A 65 -1.80 2.98 -5.51
CA THR A 65 -2.58 2.36 -6.58
C THR A 65 -1.86 1.20 -7.28
N ALA A 66 -0.58 0.94 -6.97
CA ALA A 66 0.09 -0.29 -7.38
C ALA A 66 -0.52 -1.54 -6.71
N THR A 67 -1.22 -1.38 -5.56
CA THR A 67 -1.93 -2.46 -4.88
C THR A 67 -3.35 -2.55 -5.43
N TYR A 68 -3.61 -3.55 -6.25
CA TYR A 68 -4.90 -3.77 -6.89
C TYR A 68 -5.17 -5.26 -7.10
N ALA A 69 -6.44 -5.59 -7.27
CA ALA A 69 -6.88 -6.89 -7.76
C ALA A 69 -8.08 -6.70 -8.69
N PHE A 70 -8.04 -7.41 -9.78
CA PHE A 70 -9.19 -7.69 -10.63
C PHE A 70 -9.30 -9.19 -10.84
N ALA A 71 -10.50 -9.74 -10.69
CA ALA A 71 -10.78 -11.14 -10.95
C ALA A 71 -12.23 -11.31 -11.38
N ASN A 72 -12.51 -12.34 -12.15
CA ASN A 72 -13.87 -12.64 -12.54
C ASN A 72 -14.14 -14.15 -12.61
N ASN A 73 -15.40 -14.48 -12.86
CA ASN A 73 -15.86 -15.83 -13.21
C ASN A 73 -16.63 -15.74 -14.52
N THR A 74 -16.08 -16.33 -15.57
CA THR A 74 -16.68 -16.42 -16.91
C THR A 74 -17.01 -17.85 -17.30
N SER A 75 -16.88 -18.80 -16.36
CA SER A 75 -16.97 -20.23 -16.60
C SER A 75 -18.40 -20.77 -16.46
N GLY A 76 -19.39 -19.95 -16.12
CA GLY A 76 -20.77 -20.41 -15.88
C GLY A 76 -20.91 -21.28 -14.64
N SER A 77 -20.09 -21.03 -13.61
CA SER A 77 -20.10 -21.82 -12.37
C SER A 77 -21.47 -21.85 -11.71
N VAL A 78 -21.85 -23.01 -11.19
CA VAL A 78 -23.06 -23.15 -10.35
C VAL A 78 -22.66 -22.92 -8.90
N ILE A 79 -23.29 -21.94 -8.26
CA ILE A 79 -23.06 -21.59 -6.85
C ILE A 79 -24.19 -22.19 -6.01
N SER A 80 -23.84 -23.11 -5.11
CA SER A 80 -24.77 -23.62 -4.10
C SER A 80 -24.92 -22.58 -2.98
N VAL A 81 -25.94 -21.74 -3.10
CA VAL A 81 -26.18 -20.64 -2.14
C VAL A 81 -26.74 -21.21 -0.86
N LEU A 82 -26.20 -20.76 0.27
CA LEU A 82 -26.64 -21.09 1.63
C LEU A 82 -27.19 -19.84 2.33
N LEU A 83 -28.01 -20.03 3.35
CA LEU A 83 -28.59 -18.93 4.16
C LEU A 83 -27.51 -17.99 4.70
N GLY A 84 -26.43 -18.54 5.24
CA GLY A 84 -25.30 -17.76 5.81
C GLY A 84 -24.37 -17.14 4.78
N GLY A 85 -24.46 -17.59 3.54
CA GLY A 85 -23.65 -17.10 2.42
C GLY A 85 -22.67 -18.13 1.87
N THR A 86 -22.45 -18.04 0.57
CA THR A 86 -21.48 -18.85 -0.16
C THR A 86 -20.58 -17.91 -0.96
N ASN A 87 -19.27 -18.06 -0.78
CA ASN A 87 -18.29 -17.28 -1.53
C ASN A 87 -18.29 -17.69 -3.00
N ILE A 88 -18.23 -16.71 -3.89
CA ILE A 88 -18.16 -16.93 -5.34
C ILE A 88 -16.68 -17.07 -5.72
N PRO A 89 -16.26 -18.16 -6.36
CA PRO A 89 -14.90 -18.29 -6.87
C PRO A 89 -14.71 -17.40 -8.12
N LEU A 90 -13.57 -16.74 -8.21
CA LEU A 90 -13.20 -15.82 -9.29
C LEU A 90 -11.88 -16.26 -9.95
N PRO A 91 -11.86 -17.41 -10.64
CA PRO A 91 -10.62 -18.01 -11.13
C PRO A 91 -10.09 -17.40 -12.44
N ASN A 92 -10.89 -16.59 -13.14
CA ASN A 92 -10.57 -16.14 -14.50
C ASN A 92 -10.02 -14.71 -14.50
N ASN A 93 -9.21 -14.41 -15.51
CA ASN A 93 -8.68 -13.08 -15.82
C ASN A 93 -8.11 -12.34 -14.60
N GLN A 94 -7.49 -13.08 -13.69
CA GLN A 94 -6.89 -12.49 -12.48
C GLN A 94 -5.73 -11.57 -12.84
N ASN A 95 -5.83 -10.32 -12.42
CA ASN A 95 -4.76 -9.33 -12.49
C ASN A 95 -4.54 -8.79 -11.06
N ILE A 96 -3.56 -9.37 -10.39
CA ILE A 96 -3.30 -9.14 -8.97
C ILE A 96 -1.97 -8.41 -8.82
N GLY A 97 -2.03 -7.18 -8.35
CA GLY A 97 -0.87 -6.38 -8.02
C GLY A 97 -0.25 -6.76 -6.67
N PRO A 98 0.91 -6.20 -6.34
CA PRO A 98 1.57 -6.44 -5.06
C PRO A 98 0.67 -6.01 -3.89
N GLY A 99 0.78 -6.72 -2.76
CA GLY A 99 0.01 -6.40 -1.55
C GLY A 99 -1.41 -6.97 -1.52
N ILE A 100 -1.79 -7.80 -2.51
CA ILE A 100 -3.01 -8.62 -2.44
C ILE A 100 -2.65 -10.08 -2.75
N THR A 101 -3.19 -11.01 -1.97
CA THR A 101 -3.05 -12.45 -2.20
C THR A 101 -4.42 -13.08 -2.37
N VAL A 102 -4.49 -14.15 -3.18
CA VAL A 102 -5.73 -14.88 -3.44
C VAL A 102 -5.62 -16.29 -2.86
N SER A 103 -6.65 -16.74 -2.17
CA SER A 103 -6.71 -18.03 -1.50
C SER A 103 -8.12 -18.61 -1.51
N GLY A 104 -8.33 -19.73 -0.79
CA GLY A 104 -9.65 -20.34 -0.61
C GLY A 104 -10.31 -20.78 -1.93
N GLY A 105 -9.55 -21.29 -2.91
CA GLY A 105 -10.09 -21.65 -4.21
C GLY A 105 -10.56 -20.42 -5.02
N ASN A 106 -9.80 -19.34 -4.97
CA ASN A 106 -10.09 -18.06 -5.65
C ASN A 106 -11.32 -17.31 -5.10
N THR A 107 -11.62 -17.49 -3.81
CA THR A 107 -12.78 -16.83 -3.17
C THR A 107 -12.40 -15.76 -2.16
N VAL A 108 -11.13 -15.70 -1.73
CA VAL A 108 -10.65 -14.80 -0.66
C VAL A 108 -9.49 -13.96 -1.19
N PHE A 109 -9.64 -12.65 -1.13
CA PHE A 109 -8.63 -11.65 -1.53
C PHE A 109 -8.14 -10.93 -0.28
N THR A 110 -6.92 -11.23 0.16
CA THR A 110 -6.35 -10.67 1.39
C THR A 110 -5.47 -9.48 1.06
N VAL A 111 -5.77 -8.31 1.63
CA VAL A 111 -4.97 -7.09 1.50
C VAL A 111 -3.89 -7.04 2.58
N ALA A 112 -2.64 -6.84 2.21
CA ALA A 112 -1.51 -6.84 3.13
C ALA A 112 -1.44 -5.57 3.99
N ASN A 113 -1.84 -4.43 3.44
CA ASN A 113 -1.68 -3.12 4.06
C ASN A 113 -3.03 -2.52 4.46
N ALA A 114 -3.08 -1.84 5.59
CA ALA A 114 -4.23 -1.02 5.95
C ALA A 114 -4.36 0.19 5.01
N GLY A 115 -5.57 0.71 4.85
CA GLY A 115 -5.82 1.91 4.05
C GLY A 115 -7.24 1.99 3.51
N ASN A 116 -7.47 2.99 2.67
CA ASN A 116 -8.73 3.14 1.95
C ASN A 116 -8.68 2.39 0.62
N TYR A 117 -9.68 1.57 0.38
CA TYR A 117 -9.80 0.73 -0.80
C TYR A 117 -11.09 1.03 -1.56
N TYR A 118 -10.95 1.22 -2.87
CA TYR A 118 -12.07 1.15 -3.79
C TYR A 118 -12.38 -0.31 -4.04
N ILE A 119 -13.64 -0.72 -3.82
CA ILE A 119 -14.12 -2.08 -4.03
C ILE A 119 -15.37 -2.01 -4.88
N ALA A 120 -15.40 -2.74 -5.98
CA ALA A 120 -16.56 -2.85 -6.85
C ALA A 120 -16.79 -4.30 -7.25
N TYR A 121 -18.04 -4.69 -7.34
CA TYR A 121 -18.39 -6.00 -7.88
C TYR A 121 -19.61 -5.95 -8.80
N THR A 122 -19.71 -6.95 -9.67
CA THR A 122 -20.93 -7.29 -10.39
C THR A 122 -21.17 -8.79 -10.30
N ILE A 123 -22.44 -9.21 -10.32
CA ILE A 123 -22.84 -10.60 -10.45
C ILE A 123 -23.95 -10.64 -11.50
N ASN A 124 -23.85 -11.56 -12.47
CA ASN A 124 -24.87 -11.81 -13.48
C ASN A 124 -25.20 -13.30 -13.46
N LEU A 125 -26.47 -13.62 -13.24
CA LEU A 125 -27.01 -14.97 -13.24
C LEU A 125 -27.71 -15.28 -14.58
N THR A 126 -27.79 -16.55 -14.94
CA THR A 126 -28.52 -16.99 -16.14
C THR A 126 -30.05 -16.85 -16.00
N ALA A 127 -30.54 -16.80 -14.75
CA ALA A 127 -31.97 -16.61 -14.44
C ALA A 127 -32.09 -15.76 -13.17
N GLY A 128 -33.19 -15.04 -13.06
CA GLY A 128 -33.52 -14.28 -11.86
C GLY A 128 -33.83 -15.20 -10.68
N LEU A 129 -33.20 -14.90 -9.53
CA LEU A 129 -33.38 -15.60 -8.26
C LEU A 129 -33.63 -14.60 -7.13
N LEU A 130 -34.33 -15.06 -6.07
CA LEU A 130 -34.49 -14.31 -4.82
C LEU A 130 -33.28 -14.54 -3.88
N VAL A 131 -32.09 -14.41 -4.42
CA VAL A 131 -30.86 -14.43 -3.65
C VAL A 131 -30.39 -13.01 -3.37
N SER A 132 -29.58 -12.85 -2.35
CA SER A 132 -28.95 -11.58 -2.00
C SER A 132 -27.44 -11.67 -2.26
N SER A 133 -26.79 -10.53 -2.47
CA SER A 133 -25.34 -10.45 -2.67
C SER A 133 -24.69 -9.44 -1.71
N ARG A 134 -23.42 -9.65 -1.42
CA ARG A 134 -22.62 -8.75 -0.58
C ARG A 134 -21.13 -8.98 -0.76
N ILE A 135 -20.35 -8.01 -0.34
CA ILE A 135 -18.95 -8.19 0.04
C ILE A 135 -18.89 -8.52 1.54
N THR A 136 -17.98 -9.41 1.91
CA THR A 136 -17.59 -9.60 3.32
C THR A 136 -16.14 -9.21 3.51
N VAL A 137 -15.83 -8.68 4.70
CA VAL A 137 -14.48 -8.41 5.19
C VAL A 137 -14.31 -9.19 6.47
N ASN A 138 -13.31 -10.08 6.52
CA ASN A 138 -13.09 -11.00 7.66
C ASN A 138 -14.37 -11.75 8.05
N SER A 139 -15.10 -12.25 7.04
CA SER A 139 -16.39 -12.95 7.18
C SER A 139 -17.57 -12.08 7.66
N SER A 140 -17.37 -10.81 7.97
CA SER A 140 -18.44 -9.87 8.36
C SER A 140 -18.96 -9.11 7.13
N PRO A 141 -20.29 -8.91 6.98
CA PRO A 141 -20.85 -8.15 5.88
C PRO A 141 -20.33 -6.72 5.83
N LEU A 142 -19.87 -6.26 4.67
CA LEU A 142 -19.49 -4.86 4.45
C LEU A 142 -20.73 -4.04 4.15
N ALA A 143 -21.10 -3.14 5.07
CA ALA A 143 -22.23 -2.24 4.88
C ALA A 143 -22.08 -1.42 3.58
N GLY A 144 -23.20 -1.16 2.90
CA GLY A 144 -23.20 -0.46 1.60
C GLY A 144 -22.95 -1.34 0.38
N THR A 145 -22.62 -2.64 0.58
CA THR A 145 -22.46 -3.61 -0.53
C THR A 145 -23.57 -4.66 -0.58
N ILE A 146 -24.50 -4.61 0.37
CA ILE A 146 -25.57 -5.58 0.51
C ILE A 146 -26.69 -5.26 -0.48
N ASN A 147 -26.98 -6.18 -1.39
CA ASN A 147 -28.13 -6.16 -2.25
C ASN A 147 -29.09 -7.29 -1.83
N ALA A 148 -30.25 -6.92 -1.30
CA ALA A 148 -31.29 -7.86 -0.85
C ALA A 148 -32.61 -7.53 -1.59
N PRO A 149 -32.78 -8.02 -2.84
CA PRO A 149 -33.93 -7.70 -3.66
C PRO A 149 -35.19 -8.36 -3.11
N THR A 150 -36.34 -7.69 -3.27
CA THR A 150 -37.66 -8.23 -2.91
C THR A 150 -38.32 -8.99 -4.07
N VAL A 151 -37.75 -8.90 -5.27
CA VAL A 151 -38.17 -9.62 -6.46
C VAL A 151 -37.00 -10.37 -7.05
N ALA A 152 -37.25 -11.49 -7.73
CA ALA A 152 -36.20 -12.26 -8.37
C ALA A 152 -35.44 -11.40 -9.37
N THR A 153 -34.11 -11.36 -9.23
CA THR A 153 -33.20 -10.63 -10.12
C THR A 153 -32.03 -11.50 -10.53
N GLY A 154 -31.51 -11.23 -11.72
CA GLY A 154 -30.32 -11.90 -12.24
C GLY A 154 -29.06 -11.02 -12.24
N SER A 155 -29.15 -9.77 -11.76
CA SER A 155 -28.01 -8.88 -11.78
C SER A 155 -27.87 -8.12 -10.46
N PHE A 156 -26.61 -8.06 -9.95
CA PHE A 156 -26.25 -7.38 -8.72
C PHE A 156 -24.98 -6.59 -8.94
N SER A 157 -24.87 -5.43 -8.30
CA SER A 157 -23.64 -4.64 -8.30
C SER A 157 -23.57 -3.74 -7.06
N ALA A 158 -22.38 -3.46 -6.61
CA ALA A 158 -22.13 -2.38 -5.66
C ALA A 158 -20.71 -1.84 -5.84
N THR A 159 -20.54 -0.59 -5.45
CA THR A 159 -19.27 0.12 -5.42
C THR A 159 -19.15 0.87 -4.11
N ILE A 160 -18.01 0.77 -3.46
CA ILE A 160 -17.75 1.44 -2.17
C ILE A 160 -16.28 1.83 -2.06
N ILE A 161 -16.02 2.86 -1.26
CA ILE A 161 -14.69 3.11 -0.70
C ILE A 161 -14.77 2.76 0.79
N ALA A 162 -13.95 1.80 1.21
CA ALA A 162 -13.93 1.30 2.58
C ALA A 162 -12.53 1.35 3.17
N ASN A 163 -12.42 1.68 4.45
CA ASN A 163 -11.19 1.55 5.20
C ASN A 163 -11.02 0.10 5.63
N LEU A 164 -9.94 -0.54 5.21
CA LEU A 164 -9.62 -1.93 5.53
C LEU A 164 -8.38 -1.99 6.43
N PRO A 165 -8.38 -2.83 7.47
CA PRO A 165 -7.17 -3.11 8.24
C PRO A 165 -6.18 -3.98 7.45
N ALA A 166 -4.92 -3.98 7.86
CA ALA A 166 -3.92 -4.91 7.32
C ALA A 166 -4.37 -6.36 7.55
N GLY A 167 -4.18 -7.21 6.55
CA GLY A 167 -4.60 -8.61 6.60
C GLY A 167 -6.10 -8.82 6.37
N ALA A 168 -6.86 -7.80 5.99
CA ALA A 168 -8.30 -7.95 5.73
C ALA A 168 -8.58 -8.91 4.59
N ALA A 169 -9.43 -9.90 4.84
CA ALA A 169 -9.87 -10.91 3.89
C ALA A 169 -11.21 -10.48 3.25
N VAL A 170 -11.18 -10.16 1.97
CA VAL A 170 -12.34 -9.71 1.19
C VAL A 170 -12.90 -10.87 0.38
N SER A 171 -14.21 -11.09 0.42
CA SER A 171 -14.90 -12.10 -0.38
C SER A 171 -16.21 -11.58 -0.96
N LEU A 172 -16.56 -12.05 -2.15
CA LEU A 172 -17.87 -11.82 -2.79
C LEU A 172 -18.80 -12.99 -2.50
N GLN A 173 -20.00 -12.72 -2.00
CA GLN A 173 -20.96 -13.75 -1.58
C GLN A 173 -22.33 -13.59 -2.22
N LEU A 174 -22.98 -14.74 -2.47
CA LEU A 174 -24.44 -14.88 -2.54
C LEU A 174 -24.96 -15.50 -1.24
N PHE A 175 -26.12 -15.03 -0.74
CA PHE A 175 -26.69 -15.47 0.52
C PHE A 175 -28.22 -15.32 0.57
N GLY A 176 -28.83 -15.71 1.69
CA GLY A 176 -30.21 -15.36 2.05
C GLY A 176 -31.23 -16.46 1.80
N VAL A 177 -31.00 -17.34 0.83
CA VAL A 177 -31.85 -18.51 0.54
C VAL A 177 -31.01 -19.70 0.15
N VAL A 178 -31.56 -20.91 0.29
CA VAL A 178 -30.92 -22.10 -0.26
C VAL A 178 -31.35 -22.25 -1.73
N ALA A 179 -30.42 -22.09 -2.65
CA ALA A 179 -30.67 -22.10 -4.08
C ALA A 179 -29.43 -22.53 -4.88
N LEU A 180 -29.64 -22.94 -6.12
CA LEU A 180 -28.56 -23.10 -7.10
C LEU A 180 -28.56 -21.88 -8.02
N ALA A 181 -27.52 -21.04 -7.95
CA ALA A 181 -27.35 -19.87 -8.79
C ALA A 181 -26.30 -20.16 -9.87
N THR A 182 -26.71 -20.16 -11.12
CA THR A 182 -25.79 -20.36 -12.25
C THR A 182 -25.30 -19.00 -12.75
N LEU A 183 -24.00 -18.79 -12.73
CA LEU A 183 -23.37 -17.58 -13.26
C LEU A 183 -23.49 -17.52 -14.78
N SER A 184 -23.66 -16.32 -15.33
CA SER A 184 -23.74 -16.10 -16.78
C SER A 184 -22.42 -16.44 -17.48
N THR A 185 -22.50 -16.89 -18.72
CA THR A 185 -21.36 -17.01 -19.66
C THR A 185 -21.46 -16.01 -20.81
N ALA A 186 -22.64 -15.43 -21.03
CA ALA A 186 -22.86 -14.42 -22.06
C ALA A 186 -22.24 -13.06 -21.67
N THR A 187 -22.14 -12.81 -20.38
CA THR A 187 -21.42 -11.69 -19.74
C THR A 187 -20.57 -12.26 -18.61
N PRO A 188 -19.56 -11.54 -18.08
CA PRO A 188 -18.89 -12.01 -16.88
C PRO A 188 -19.89 -12.31 -15.77
N GLY A 189 -19.93 -13.58 -15.33
CA GLY A 189 -20.91 -14.06 -14.36
C GLY A 189 -20.70 -13.47 -12.97
N ALA A 190 -19.45 -13.15 -12.63
CA ALA A 190 -19.11 -12.35 -11.45
C ALA A 190 -17.79 -11.62 -11.69
N THR A 191 -17.66 -10.40 -11.17
CA THR A 191 -16.41 -9.62 -11.18
C THR A 191 -16.15 -9.03 -9.81
N LEU A 192 -14.88 -8.88 -9.46
CA LEU A 192 -14.44 -8.14 -8.27
C LEU A 192 -13.24 -7.29 -8.64
N THR A 193 -13.30 -6.03 -8.26
CA THR A 193 -12.20 -5.06 -8.38
C THR A 193 -11.86 -4.50 -7.02
N ILE A 194 -10.59 -4.50 -6.66
CA ILE A 194 -10.08 -3.92 -5.42
C ILE A 194 -8.89 -3.04 -5.79
N ILE A 195 -8.87 -1.78 -5.37
CA ILE A 195 -7.76 -0.85 -5.62
C ILE A 195 -7.49 -0.06 -4.33
N ARG A 196 -6.24 -0.07 -3.87
CA ARG A 196 -5.84 0.74 -2.72
C ARG A 196 -5.69 2.21 -3.15
N LEU A 197 -6.30 3.11 -2.39
CA LEU A 197 -6.28 4.56 -2.65
C LEU A 197 -5.28 5.30 -1.74
N SER A 198 -5.05 4.81 -0.52
CA SER A 198 -4.13 5.44 0.44
C SER A 198 -3.58 4.42 1.45
#